data_a5895d2874bbe730902211229d6c5305
#
_entry.id   a5895d2874bbe730902211229d6c5305
#
_cell.length_a   1.000
_cell.length_b   1.000
_cell.length_c   1.000
_cell.angle_alpha   90.00
_cell.angle_beta   90.00
_cell.angle_gamma   90.00
#
_symmetry.space_group_name_H-M   'P 1'
#
loop_
_entity.id
_entity.type
_entity.pdbx_description
1 polymer ?
#
loop_
_entity_poly.entity_id
_entity_poly.type
_entity_poly.pdbx_seq_one_letter_code
_entity_poly.pdbx_strand_id
1 'polypeptide(L)'
;MSGSHYVDKILKKVNSASGDDIPVSDFVPYSNGMFPQGTSRHEKRGTSVRVSSWNPQKCIQCNMCSYVCPHAILRPMLLTEEEVKGAPEGMKDIPAKGKDVEPYRFHIAVSTLDCTGCGSCANVCPVGAMEMSTLDKEGAQKAVWDYTAALPEVRNPFGVTSVKNSQFNQPLLEFNGACPGCGETPYAKLVPQLFGDRMFIATATGCSQVWATCFPSMPYTPNKKGHGPAVGGSLFENNAEYGLGIKLADDARRKYVEEEIKALAETADDEALKEAAKTWLQNKDNKDNARAMGEAMEKALTAYKGTAVSEIVASVLKNKDQLTKKSVWIFGGDGWAYDIGYGGLDHVIASGADVNILVFDTEVYSNTGGQASKATPTGAVAQFAAAGKPTKKKDLGAMVMSYGNTYVAQVAMGANMQQTLNAIREAEAFNGPSIVICYSPCINHGLRCGMNKVQDEIKKAVEVGYWQLYRYNPVLKEEGKNPFILDSKEPKGDFDAFLQGETRYASLKRSFPEAAEALYEKCQKEAMERYAYYKKLAE
;
A
#
# COMPACT_ATOMS: atom_id res chain seq x y z
N MET A 1 11.52 2.43 25.03
CA MET A 1 11.42 1.04 25.57
C MET A 1 11.64 0.07 24.43
N SER A 2 12.39 -1.00 24.66
CA SER A 2 12.72 -1.95 23.60
C SER A 2 11.45 -2.72 23.18
N GLY A 3 11.29 -2.97 21.88
CA GLY A 3 10.22 -3.83 21.37
C GLY A 3 10.21 -5.23 22.01
N SER A 4 11.27 -5.63 22.69
CA SER A 4 11.36 -6.88 23.45
C SER A 4 10.37 -6.96 24.62
N HIS A 5 10.19 -5.88 25.41
CA HIS A 5 9.21 -5.89 26.51
C HIS A 5 7.79 -6.19 26.00
N TYR A 6 7.36 -5.49 24.94
CA TYR A 6 6.05 -5.70 24.34
C TYR A 6 5.89 -7.14 23.83
N VAL A 7 6.89 -7.63 23.11
CA VAL A 7 6.87 -9.00 22.55
C VAL A 7 6.79 -10.05 23.67
N ASP A 8 7.61 -9.91 24.71
CA ASP A 8 7.72 -10.95 25.74
C ASP A 8 6.56 -10.91 26.75
N LYS A 9 6.08 -9.72 27.12
CA LYS A 9 5.06 -9.55 28.16
C LYS A 9 3.63 -9.54 27.63
N ILE A 10 3.42 -9.06 26.40
CA ILE A 10 2.08 -8.90 25.82
C ILE A 10 1.88 -9.85 24.65
N LEU A 11 2.63 -9.67 23.55
CA LEU A 11 2.39 -10.39 22.29
C LEU A 11 2.40 -11.92 22.47
N LYS A 12 3.43 -12.46 23.13
CA LYS A 12 3.55 -13.92 23.35
C LYS A 12 2.41 -14.47 24.20
N LYS A 13 2.00 -13.75 25.25
CA LYS A 13 0.91 -14.18 26.13
C LYS A 13 -0.44 -14.17 25.41
N VAL A 14 -0.74 -13.10 24.65
CA VAL A 14 -1.97 -13.04 23.87
C VAL A 14 -2.01 -14.15 22.80
N ASN A 15 -0.91 -14.38 22.11
CA ASN A 15 -0.83 -15.43 21.09
C ASN A 15 -0.91 -16.86 21.66
N SER A 16 -0.55 -17.05 22.94
CA SER A 16 -0.72 -18.34 23.65
C SER A 16 -2.06 -18.49 24.35
N ALA A 17 -3.03 -17.59 24.08
CA ALA A 17 -4.33 -17.54 24.74
C ALA A 17 -4.25 -17.37 26.29
N SER A 18 -3.19 -16.74 26.79
CA SER A 18 -2.95 -16.41 28.20
C SER A 18 -3.03 -14.89 28.46
N GLY A 19 -3.81 -14.17 27.65
CA GLY A 19 -3.93 -12.71 27.74
C GLY A 19 -4.50 -12.21 29.07
N ASP A 20 -5.39 -12.99 29.69
CA ASP A 20 -6.00 -12.67 31.00
C ASP A 20 -4.97 -12.65 32.13
N ASP A 21 -3.82 -13.31 31.98
CA ASP A 21 -2.72 -13.32 32.95
C ASP A 21 -1.79 -12.09 32.84
N ILE A 22 -2.10 -11.14 31.94
CA ILE A 22 -1.27 -9.94 31.76
C ILE A 22 -1.70 -8.88 32.78
N PRO A 23 -0.83 -8.48 33.73
CA PRO A 23 -1.16 -7.42 34.68
C PRO A 23 -1.30 -6.07 33.92
N VAL A 24 -2.24 -5.23 34.37
CA VAL A 24 -2.48 -3.90 33.77
C VAL A 24 -1.21 -3.04 33.75
N SER A 25 -0.30 -3.23 34.74
CA SER A 25 0.98 -2.54 34.78
C SER A 25 1.87 -2.76 33.56
N ASP A 26 1.75 -3.90 32.85
CA ASP A 26 2.52 -4.18 31.63
C ASP A 26 2.04 -3.33 30.46
N PHE A 27 0.82 -2.76 30.52
CA PHE A 27 0.29 -1.84 29.50
C PHE A 27 0.61 -0.36 29.79
N VAL A 28 1.04 0.01 30.99
CA VAL A 28 1.37 1.40 31.35
C VAL A 28 2.33 2.08 30.35
N PRO A 29 3.38 1.41 29.83
CA PRO A 29 4.25 1.98 28.81
C PRO A 29 3.56 2.36 27.50
N TYR A 30 2.38 1.82 27.25
CA TYR A 30 1.59 2.00 26.01
C TYR A 30 0.28 2.75 26.26
N SER A 31 0.12 3.37 27.44
CA SER A 31 -1.10 4.08 27.86
C SER A 31 -1.44 5.29 26.96
N ASN A 32 -0.47 5.79 26.20
CA ASN A 32 -0.65 6.82 25.17
C ASN A 32 -1.15 6.29 23.81
N GLY A 33 -1.42 4.99 23.70
CA GLY A 33 -1.86 4.35 22.44
C GLY A 33 -0.74 4.04 21.43
N MET A 34 0.53 4.30 21.79
CA MET A 34 1.67 4.02 20.89
C MET A 34 2.20 2.60 21.13
N PHE A 35 2.06 1.74 20.10
CA PHE A 35 2.57 0.37 20.13
C PHE A 35 3.82 0.22 19.26
N PRO A 36 4.75 -0.71 19.62
CA PRO A 36 5.97 -0.94 18.83
C PRO A 36 5.64 -1.48 17.44
N GLN A 37 6.26 -0.92 16.42
CA GLN A 37 6.10 -1.34 15.03
C GLN A 37 6.85 -2.64 14.73
N GLY A 38 6.39 -3.34 13.67
CA GLY A 38 7.05 -4.54 13.14
C GLY A 38 6.95 -5.77 14.05
N THR A 39 6.01 -5.79 14.99
CA THR A 39 5.88 -6.91 15.94
C THR A 39 5.28 -8.16 15.31
N SER A 40 4.58 -8.05 14.16
CA SER A 40 4.05 -9.21 13.42
C SER A 40 5.14 -10.19 12.98
N ARG A 41 6.39 -9.74 12.82
CA ARG A 41 7.54 -10.61 12.51
C ARG A 41 7.82 -11.68 13.56
N HIS A 42 7.32 -11.50 14.79
CA HIS A 42 7.53 -12.43 15.90
C HIS A 42 6.43 -13.48 16.03
N GLU A 43 5.37 -13.40 15.27
CA GLU A 43 4.24 -14.35 15.37
C GLU A 43 4.58 -15.71 14.80
N LYS A 44 5.14 -15.78 13.58
CA LYS A 44 5.60 -17.03 12.94
C LYS A 44 4.59 -18.19 13.08
N ARG A 45 3.35 -17.95 12.70
CA ARG A 45 2.20 -18.84 12.99
C ARG A 45 2.26 -20.20 12.28
N GLY A 46 2.89 -20.29 11.08
CA GLY A 46 3.01 -21.53 10.33
C GLY A 46 1.67 -22.16 9.95
N THR A 47 0.65 -21.34 9.66
CA THR A 47 -0.74 -21.81 9.49
C THR A 47 -1.00 -22.56 8.20
N SER A 48 -0.12 -22.45 7.20
CA SER A 48 -0.31 -23.08 5.90
C SER A 48 0.48 -24.37 5.75
N VAL A 49 -0.19 -25.42 5.28
CA VAL A 49 0.45 -26.71 4.93
C VAL A 49 1.22 -26.62 3.61
N ARG A 50 0.88 -25.64 2.74
CA ARG A 50 1.59 -25.38 1.48
C ARG A 50 2.05 -23.94 1.43
N VAL A 51 3.35 -23.76 1.18
CA VAL A 51 4.03 -22.46 1.18
C VAL A 51 4.72 -22.22 -0.15
N SER A 52 5.08 -20.98 -0.42
CA SER A 52 5.82 -20.61 -1.63
C SER A 52 7.20 -21.24 -1.64
N SER A 53 7.57 -21.81 -2.78
CA SER A 53 8.90 -22.34 -3.09
C SER A 53 9.44 -21.67 -4.35
N TRP A 54 10.73 -21.32 -4.35
CA TRP A 54 11.38 -20.64 -5.46
C TRP A 54 12.36 -21.58 -6.19
N ASN A 55 12.17 -21.69 -7.51
CA ASN A 55 13.09 -22.37 -8.41
C ASN A 55 13.95 -21.35 -9.17
N PRO A 56 15.23 -21.15 -8.79
CA PRO A 56 16.10 -20.15 -9.39
C PRO A 56 16.39 -20.41 -10.88
N GLN A 57 16.46 -21.67 -11.32
CA GLN A 57 16.82 -22.04 -12.70
C GLN A 57 15.78 -21.54 -13.72
N LYS A 58 14.51 -21.46 -13.32
CA LYS A 58 13.44 -20.94 -14.17
C LYS A 58 13.27 -19.42 -14.05
N CYS A 59 13.85 -18.77 -13.02
CA CYS A 59 13.53 -17.39 -12.65
C CYS A 59 14.10 -16.36 -13.63
N ILE A 60 13.24 -15.48 -14.13
CA ILE A 60 13.60 -14.34 -15.00
C ILE A 60 13.80 -13.03 -14.24
N GLN A 61 13.69 -13.04 -12.90
CA GLN A 61 13.89 -11.89 -12.00
C GLN A 61 12.93 -10.70 -12.26
N CYS A 62 11.70 -10.98 -12.65
CA CYS A 62 10.69 -9.94 -12.90
C CYS A 62 10.04 -9.38 -11.63
N ASN A 63 10.18 -10.04 -10.49
CA ASN A 63 9.66 -9.68 -9.17
C ASN A 63 8.12 -9.56 -9.05
N MET A 64 7.36 -10.02 -10.05
CA MET A 64 5.89 -9.98 -10.02
C MET A 64 5.32 -10.79 -8.84
N CYS A 65 5.96 -11.90 -8.46
CA CYS A 65 5.58 -12.71 -7.30
C CYS A 65 5.63 -11.92 -5.98
N SER A 66 6.65 -11.08 -5.79
CA SER A 66 6.75 -10.16 -4.65
C SER A 66 5.70 -9.05 -4.74
N TYR A 67 5.50 -8.48 -5.94
CA TYR A 67 4.58 -7.37 -6.18
C TYR A 67 3.16 -7.70 -5.74
N VAL A 68 2.65 -8.88 -6.09
CA VAL A 68 1.27 -9.32 -5.77
C VAL A 68 1.13 -10.01 -4.42
N CYS A 69 2.22 -10.24 -3.69
CA CYS A 69 2.15 -10.96 -2.41
C CYS A 69 1.40 -10.13 -1.35
N PRO A 70 0.24 -10.62 -0.83
CA PRO A 70 -0.55 -9.84 0.14
C PRO A 70 0.14 -9.64 1.49
N HIS A 71 1.07 -10.52 1.85
CA HIS A 71 1.69 -10.58 3.18
C HIS A 71 3.18 -10.24 3.20
N ALA A 72 3.74 -9.82 2.05
CA ALA A 72 5.16 -9.45 1.92
C ALA A 72 6.15 -10.57 2.34
N ILE A 73 5.78 -11.84 2.10
CA ILE A 73 6.62 -12.99 2.48
C ILE A 73 7.72 -13.30 1.46
N LEU A 74 7.67 -12.67 0.29
CA LEU A 74 8.64 -12.82 -0.79
C LEU A 74 9.44 -11.53 -0.94
N ARG A 75 10.78 -11.63 -0.80
CA ARG A 75 11.67 -10.48 -0.91
C ARG A 75 12.81 -10.74 -1.89
N PRO A 76 12.75 -10.13 -3.08
CA PRO A 76 13.89 -10.11 -3.99
C PRO A 76 15.05 -9.34 -3.35
N MET A 77 16.25 -9.89 -3.42
CA MET A 77 17.45 -9.31 -2.82
C MET A 77 18.63 -9.35 -3.80
N LEU A 78 19.48 -8.34 -3.70
CA LEU A 78 20.80 -8.28 -4.32
C LEU A 78 21.84 -8.46 -3.23
N LEU A 79 22.59 -9.56 -3.31
CA LEU A 79 23.55 -10.00 -2.30
C LEU A 79 24.96 -9.94 -2.86
N THR A 80 25.93 -9.60 -2.01
CA THR A 80 27.35 -9.73 -2.36
C THR A 80 27.78 -11.20 -2.31
N GLU A 81 28.93 -11.52 -2.88
CA GLU A 81 29.49 -12.87 -2.81
C GLU A 81 29.81 -13.31 -1.37
N GLU A 82 30.24 -12.38 -0.52
CA GLU A 82 30.48 -12.63 0.90
C GLU A 82 29.19 -12.97 1.65
N GLU A 83 28.11 -12.24 1.37
CA GLU A 83 26.79 -12.53 1.96
C GLU A 83 26.26 -13.88 1.52
N VAL A 84 26.50 -14.29 0.29
CA VAL A 84 26.13 -15.64 -0.19
C VAL A 84 27.00 -16.72 0.47
N LYS A 85 28.31 -16.52 0.60
CA LYS A 85 29.20 -17.46 1.29
C LYS A 85 28.89 -17.63 2.78
N GLY A 86 28.40 -16.56 3.43
CA GLY A 86 28.00 -16.58 4.84
C GLY A 86 26.61 -17.14 5.10
N ALA A 87 25.86 -17.48 4.05
CA ALA A 87 24.47 -17.93 4.17
C ALA A 87 24.37 -19.38 4.69
N PRO A 88 23.27 -19.70 5.39
CA PRO A 88 23.02 -21.07 5.83
C PRO A 88 22.77 -22.02 4.66
N GLU A 89 22.93 -23.31 4.92
CA GLU A 89 22.60 -24.37 3.97
C GLU A 89 21.13 -24.25 3.49
N GLY A 90 20.90 -24.52 2.21
CA GLY A 90 19.59 -24.40 1.56
C GLY A 90 19.31 -23.05 0.92
N MET A 91 20.21 -22.07 1.07
CA MET A 91 20.11 -20.84 0.30
C MET A 91 20.35 -21.10 -1.19
N LYS A 92 19.49 -20.51 -2.03
CA LYS A 92 19.59 -20.58 -3.49
C LYS A 92 19.83 -19.18 -4.03
N ASP A 93 20.69 -19.05 -5.03
CA ASP A 93 20.97 -17.78 -5.68
C ASP A 93 21.29 -17.96 -7.17
N ILE A 94 21.22 -16.90 -7.93
CA ILE A 94 21.63 -16.84 -9.34
C ILE A 94 22.30 -15.49 -9.61
N PRO A 95 23.10 -15.35 -10.69
CA PRO A 95 23.64 -14.05 -11.10
C PRO A 95 22.51 -13.02 -11.26
N ALA A 96 22.69 -11.82 -10.72
CA ALA A 96 21.72 -10.74 -10.91
C ALA A 96 21.68 -10.30 -12.38
N LYS A 97 20.50 -9.91 -12.89
CA LYS A 97 20.30 -9.46 -14.27
C LYS A 97 19.86 -8.01 -14.31
N GLY A 98 20.63 -7.17 -14.99
CA GLY A 98 20.35 -5.75 -15.17
C GLY A 98 21.64 -4.99 -15.35
N LYS A 99 21.56 -3.72 -15.69
CA LYS A 99 22.72 -2.82 -15.78
C LYS A 99 23.20 -2.48 -14.36
N ASP A 100 24.50 -2.44 -14.15
CA ASP A 100 25.16 -2.04 -12.90
C ASP A 100 24.87 -2.98 -11.68
N VAL A 101 24.56 -4.25 -11.94
CA VAL A 101 24.33 -5.28 -10.90
C VAL A 101 25.15 -6.55 -11.09
N GLU A 102 26.10 -6.54 -12.01
CA GLU A 102 26.99 -7.65 -12.33
C GLU A 102 27.72 -8.24 -11.11
N PRO A 103 28.13 -7.42 -10.08
CA PRO A 103 28.78 -7.95 -8.89
C PRO A 103 27.84 -8.62 -7.91
N TYR A 104 26.52 -8.58 -8.15
CA TYR A 104 25.53 -9.13 -7.20
C TYR A 104 24.97 -10.49 -7.61
N ARG A 105 24.57 -11.22 -6.58
CA ARG A 105 23.77 -12.43 -6.68
C ARG A 105 22.32 -12.09 -6.37
N PHE A 106 21.39 -12.62 -7.17
CA PHE A 106 19.96 -12.44 -6.95
C PHE A 106 19.39 -13.61 -6.16
N HIS A 107 18.62 -13.30 -5.13
CA HIS A 107 17.91 -14.24 -4.28
C HIS A 107 16.48 -13.80 -4.07
N ILE A 108 15.53 -14.73 -3.92
CA ILE A 108 14.19 -14.48 -3.39
C ILE A 108 14.08 -15.12 -2.02
N ALA A 109 14.16 -14.32 -0.97
CA ALA A 109 13.93 -14.78 0.40
C ALA A 109 12.43 -15.08 0.60
N VAL A 110 12.14 -16.21 1.24
CA VAL A 110 10.77 -16.68 1.47
C VAL A 110 10.53 -16.89 2.96
N SER A 111 9.63 -16.10 3.57
CA SER A 111 9.18 -16.35 4.95
C SER A 111 8.08 -17.40 4.97
N THR A 112 8.48 -18.66 5.10
CA THR A 112 7.56 -19.80 5.01
C THR A 112 6.56 -19.87 6.17
N LEU A 113 6.97 -19.46 7.38
CA LEU A 113 6.10 -19.45 8.56
C LEU A 113 5.07 -18.30 8.58
N ASP A 114 5.27 -17.25 7.77
CA ASP A 114 4.34 -16.15 7.59
C ASP A 114 3.51 -16.29 6.30
N CYS A 115 3.81 -17.32 5.50
CA CYS A 115 3.07 -17.59 4.26
C CYS A 115 1.68 -18.17 4.59
N THR A 116 0.63 -17.54 4.04
CA THR A 116 -0.77 -18.01 4.18
C THR A 116 -1.18 -19.03 3.12
N GLY A 117 -0.26 -19.44 2.24
CA GLY A 117 -0.52 -20.47 1.22
C GLY A 117 -1.48 -20.08 0.11
N CYS A 118 -1.77 -18.80 -0.09
CA CYS A 118 -2.77 -18.34 -1.06
C CYS A 118 -2.46 -18.70 -2.52
N GLY A 119 -1.19 -18.88 -2.90
CA GLY A 119 -0.80 -19.29 -4.26
C GLY A 119 -0.76 -18.17 -5.32
N SER A 120 -1.08 -16.91 -4.98
CA SER A 120 -1.06 -15.79 -5.95
C SER A 120 0.29 -15.60 -6.63
N CYS A 121 1.40 -15.82 -5.90
CA CYS A 121 2.75 -15.71 -6.43
C CYS A 121 3.07 -16.80 -7.48
N ALA A 122 2.56 -18.01 -7.28
CA ALA A 122 2.70 -19.11 -8.23
C ALA A 122 1.85 -18.85 -9.49
N ASN A 123 0.62 -18.33 -9.30
CA ASN A 123 -0.28 -18.04 -10.40
C ASN A 123 0.25 -16.92 -11.33
N VAL A 124 0.82 -15.87 -10.75
CA VAL A 124 1.31 -14.71 -11.54
C VAL A 124 2.66 -14.97 -12.22
N CYS A 125 3.36 -16.04 -11.86
CA CYS A 125 4.70 -16.33 -12.38
C CYS A 125 4.65 -16.84 -13.83
N PRO A 126 5.11 -16.04 -14.83
CA PRO A 126 4.92 -16.37 -16.24
C PRO A 126 5.76 -17.58 -16.70
N VAL A 127 6.76 -17.98 -15.91
CA VAL A 127 7.69 -19.06 -16.24
C VAL A 127 7.65 -20.23 -15.23
N GLY A 128 6.69 -20.22 -14.29
CA GLY A 128 6.56 -21.25 -13.27
C GLY A 128 7.79 -21.38 -12.37
N ALA A 129 8.49 -20.28 -12.08
CA ALA A 129 9.61 -20.28 -11.14
C ALA A 129 9.15 -20.22 -9.68
N MET A 130 7.90 -19.82 -9.43
CA MET A 130 7.25 -19.90 -8.12
C MET A 130 6.28 -21.08 -8.11
N GLU A 131 6.40 -21.93 -7.12
CA GLU A 131 5.57 -23.12 -6.94
C GLU A 131 5.06 -23.19 -5.50
N MET A 132 4.02 -24.02 -5.25
CA MET A 132 3.53 -24.29 -3.90
C MET A 132 4.05 -25.65 -3.43
N SER A 133 4.90 -25.64 -2.41
CA SER A 133 5.52 -26.82 -1.78
C SER A 133 4.92 -27.07 -0.39
N THR A 134 5.20 -28.21 0.22
CA THR A 134 4.82 -28.45 1.63
C THR A 134 5.79 -27.72 2.56
N LEU A 135 5.28 -27.26 3.72
CA LEU A 135 6.08 -26.57 4.72
C LEU A 135 7.31 -27.38 5.15
N ASP A 136 7.14 -28.70 5.32
CA ASP A 136 8.23 -29.60 5.73
C ASP A 136 9.40 -29.63 4.73
N LYS A 137 9.10 -29.63 3.41
CA LYS A 137 10.14 -29.59 2.37
C LYS A 137 10.89 -28.26 2.31
N GLU A 138 10.26 -27.19 2.77
CA GLU A 138 10.83 -25.83 2.79
C GLU A 138 11.39 -25.44 4.17
N GLY A 139 11.61 -26.41 5.07
CA GLY A 139 12.10 -26.18 6.43
C GLY A 139 13.40 -25.37 6.53
N ALA A 140 14.34 -25.60 5.60
CA ALA A 140 15.60 -24.84 5.52
C ALA A 140 15.39 -23.34 5.27
N GLN A 141 14.27 -22.93 4.65
CA GLN A 141 13.99 -21.53 4.34
C GLN A 141 13.80 -20.66 5.57
N LYS A 142 13.48 -21.25 6.74
CA LYS A 142 13.44 -20.49 7.98
C LYS A 142 14.82 -19.88 8.32
N ALA A 143 15.86 -20.68 8.29
CA ALA A 143 17.22 -20.21 8.58
C ALA A 143 17.69 -19.19 7.52
N VAL A 144 17.38 -19.44 6.24
CA VAL A 144 17.67 -18.52 5.13
C VAL A 144 16.96 -17.18 5.31
N TRP A 145 15.68 -17.21 5.70
CA TRP A 145 14.93 -16.00 6.00
C TRP A 145 15.54 -15.22 7.16
N ASP A 146 15.80 -15.89 8.28
CA ASP A 146 16.35 -15.25 9.49
C ASP A 146 17.71 -14.59 9.17
N TYR A 147 18.56 -15.25 8.39
CA TYR A 147 19.83 -14.72 7.91
C TYR A 147 19.63 -13.48 7.02
N THR A 148 18.83 -13.59 5.98
CA THR A 148 18.62 -12.50 5.01
C THR A 148 17.90 -11.30 5.62
N ALA A 149 16.97 -11.53 6.55
CA ALA A 149 16.30 -10.49 7.31
C ALA A 149 17.25 -9.75 8.28
N ALA A 150 18.32 -10.40 8.73
CA ALA A 150 19.33 -9.79 9.61
C ALA A 150 20.37 -8.96 8.86
N LEU A 151 20.54 -9.12 7.54
CA LEU A 151 21.52 -8.36 6.76
C LEU A 151 21.31 -6.84 6.94
N PRO A 152 22.42 -6.08 7.11
CA PRO A 152 22.33 -4.66 7.46
C PRO A 152 21.82 -3.79 6.31
N GLU A 153 21.98 -4.23 5.08
CA GLU A 153 21.70 -3.45 3.89
C GLU A 153 20.61 -4.06 3.00
N VAL A 154 19.72 -3.19 2.52
CA VAL A 154 18.75 -3.49 1.46
C VAL A 154 19.15 -2.66 0.24
N ARG A 155 19.54 -3.33 -0.85
CA ARG A 155 20.08 -2.68 -2.05
C ARG A 155 19.04 -2.53 -3.13
N ASN A 156 18.85 -1.31 -3.59
CA ASN A 156 18.07 -1.01 -4.80
C ASN A 156 18.79 0.07 -5.64
N PRO A 157 19.72 -0.32 -6.51
CA PRO A 157 20.44 0.64 -7.36
C PRO A 157 19.58 1.19 -8.51
N PHE A 158 18.41 0.64 -8.76
CA PHE A 158 17.59 0.95 -9.95
C PHE A 158 16.52 2.03 -9.71
N GLY A 159 16.28 2.44 -8.46
CA GLY A 159 15.11 3.25 -8.12
C GLY A 159 13.79 2.49 -8.21
N VAL A 160 12.67 3.21 -8.32
CA VAL A 160 11.32 2.65 -8.15
C VAL A 160 10.40 2.89 -9.34
N THR A 161 10.94 3.06 -10.55
CA THR A 161 10.17 3.44 -11.74
C THR A 161 9.52 2.27 -12.48
N SER A 162 9.93 1.03 -12.18
CA SER A 162 9.35 -0.18 -12.75
C SER A 162 8.89 -1.16 -11.69
N VAL A 163 7.96 -2.04 -12.05
CA VAL A 163 7.47 -3.13 -11.18
C VAL A 163 8.63 -3.95 -10.62
N LYS A 164 9.57 -4.38 -11.48
CA LYS A 164 10.75 -5.14 -11.05
C LYS A 164 11.56 -4.38 -10.00
N ASN A 165 11.87 -3.13 -10.28
CA ASN A 165 12.81 -2.34 -9.48
C ASN A 165 12.22 -1.91 -8.14
N SER A 166 10.92 -1.58 -8.11
CA SER A 166 10.22 -1.18 -6.88
C SER A 166 10.29 -2.26 -5.79
N GLN A 167 10.39 -3.53 -6.19
CA GLN A 167 10.33 -4.66 -5.26
C GLN A 167 11.67 -4.97 -4.56
N PHE A 168 12.76 -4.32 -4.96
CA PHE A 168 14.00 -4.39 -4.20
C PHE A 168 13.98 -3.50 -2.94
N ASN A 169 13.06 -2.54 -2.85
CA ASN A 169 12.84 -1.82 -1.60
C ASN A 169 12.22 -2.75 -0.55
N GLN A 170 12.61 -2.55 0.72
CA GLN A 170 11.97 -3.25 1.83
C GLN A 170 10.48 -2.89 1.89
N PRO A 171 9.55 -3.86 1.90
CA PRO A 171 8.16 -3.57 2.21
C PRO A 171 8.04 -3.17 3.68
N LEU A 172 7.38 -2.03 3.93
CA LEU A 172 7.18 -1.52 5.30
C LEU A 172 5.79 -1.84 5.85
N LEU A 173 5.09 -2.76 5.20
CA LEU A 173 3.92 -3.49 5.68
C LEU A 173 4.19 -4.98 5.44
N GLU A 174 4.32 -5.77 6.51
CA GLU A 174 4.71 -7.17 6.45
C GLU A 174 3.90 -8.05 7.39
N PHE A 175 3.56 -9.27 6.98
CA PHE A 175 2.91 -10.28 7.82
C PHE A 175 1.62 -9.77 8.47
N ASN A 176 0.84 -9.03 7.68
CA ASN A 176 -0.44 -8.48 8.13
C ASN A 176 -1.52 -9.56 8.30
N GLY A 177 -2.63 -9.22 8.99
CA GLY A 177 -3.72 -10.14 9.30
C GLY A 177 -4.77 -10.32 8.19
N ALA A 178 -4.46 -9.99 6.94
CA ALA A 178 -5.40 -10.11 5.83
C ALA A 178 -5.67 -11.57 5.43
N CYS A 179 -6.79 -11.78 4.73
CA CYS A 179 -7.15 -13.08 4.17
C CYS A 179 -6.10 -13.60 3.17
N PRO A 180 -5.92 -14.92 3.03
CA PRO A 180 -5.14 -15.51 1.95
C PRO A 180 -5.65 -15.04 0.57
N GLY A 181 -4.80 -14.42 -0.23
CA GLY A 181 -5.18 -13.89 -1.55
C GLY A 181 -5.98 -12.57 -1.52
N CYS A 182 -5.95 -11.83 -0.39
CA CYS A 182 -6.60 -10.53 -0.27
C CYS A 182 -6.27 -9.60 -1.45
N GLY A 183 -7.30 -8.96 -2.03
CA GLY A 183 -7.15 -8.00 -3.13
C GLY A 183 -6.69 -6.61 -2.69
N GLU A 184 -6.82 -6.25 -1.40
CA GLU A 184 -6.46 -4.92 -0.88
C GLU A 184 -4.95 -4.78 -0.58
N THR A 185 -4.41 -5.75 0.14
CA THR A 185 -3.08 -5.62 0.75
C THR A 185 -1.90 -5.56 -0.21
N PRO A 186 -1.94 -6.07 -1.46
CA PRO A 186 -0.89 -5.79 -2.44
C PRO A 186 -0.74 -4.29 -2.74
N TYR A 187 -1.84 -3.53 -2.86
CA TYR A 187 -1.81 -2.07 -3.01
C TYR A 187 -1.32 -1.39 -1.74
N ALA A 188 -1.89 -1.78 -0.59
CA ALA A 188 -1.51 -1.25 0.72
C ALA A 188 -0.03 -1.45 1.05
N LYS A 189 0.56 -2.56 0.62
CA LYS A 189 1.99 -2.86 0.77
C LYS A 189 2.86 -1.99 -0.15
N LEU A 190 2.42 -1.76 -1.39
CA LEU A 190 3.19 -1.03 -2.38
C LEU A 190 3.43 0.43 -1.94
N VAL A 191 2.43 1.10 -1.39
CA VAL A 191 2.56 2.51 -1.00
C VAL A 191 3.65 2.74 0.06
N PRO A 192 3.68 2.06 1.21
CA PRO A 192 4.78 2.21 2.16
C PRO A 192 6.11 1.59 1.69
N GLN A 193 6.11 0.68 0.71
CA GLN A 193 7.35 0.23 0.06
C GLN A 193 8.01 1.35 -0.76
N LEU A 194 7.21 2.29 -1.28
CA LEU A 194 7.69 3.44 -2.05
C LEU A 194 8.04 4.65 -1.18
N PHE A 195 7.22 4.95 -0.16
CA PHE A 195 7.28 6.23 0.56
C PHE A 195 7.31 6.08 2.09
N GLY A 196 7.23 4.87 2.61
CA GLY A 196 6.96 4.59 4.01
C GLY A 196 7.99 5.12 5.01
N ASP A 197 9.20 5.45 4.57
CA ASP A 197 10.23 6.06 5.42
C ASP A 197 9.86 7.46 5.94
N ARG A 198 8.82 8.10 5.36
CA ARG A 198 8.36 9.45 5.70
C ARG A 198 6.85 9.61 5.73
N MET A 199 6.10 8.50 5.87
CA MET A 199 4.64 8.50 5.78
C MET A 199 3.93 8.65 7.12
N PHE A 200 2.78 9.36 7.06
CA PHE A 200 1.64 9.15 7.96
C PHE A 200 0.53 8.43 7.21
N ILE A 201 -0.09 7.46 7.85
CA ILE A 201 -1.25 6.73 7.32
C ILE A 201 -2.41 6.87 8.30
N ALA A 202 -3.50 7.48 7.84
CA ALA A 202 -4.79 7.45 8.50
C ALA A 202 -5.59 6.28 7.92
N THR A 203 -6.01 5.32 8.74
CA THR A 203 -6.74 4.15 8.24
C THR A 203 -8.15 4.08 8.81
N ALA A 204 -9.16 3.92 7.94
CA ALA A 204 -10.55 3.79 8.34
C ALA A 204 -10.81 2.43 9.00
N THR A 205 -11.70 2.39 9.99
CA THR A 205 -12.24 1.14 10.53
C THR A 205 -12.86 0.30 9.39
N GLY A 206 -12.59 -0.99 9.41
CA GLY A 206 -12.92 -1.96 8.37
C GLY A 206 -11.75 -2.89 8.12
N CYS A 207 -11.69 -3.58 6.98
CA CYS A 207 -10.56 -4.46 6.66
C CYS A 207 -9.22 -3.72 6.72
N SER A 208 -9.16 -2.50 6.19
CA SER A 208 -7.94 -1.69 6.15
C SER A 208 -7.35 -1.43 7.54
N GLN A 209 -8.17 -1.22 8.56
CA GLN A 209 -7.69 -1.10 9.93
C GLN A 209 -7.37 -2.48 10.55
N VAL A 210 -8.21 -3.50 10.30
CA VAL A 210 -8.02 -4.82 10.91
C VAL A 210 -6.70 -5.45 10.48
N TRP A 211 -6.37 -5.46 9.20
CA TRP A 211 -5.08 -6.00 8.76
C TRP A 211 -3.90 -5.06 9.05
N ALA A 212 -4.13 -3.76 9.24
CA ALA A 212 -3.10 -2.73 9.49
C ALA A 212 -2.71 -2.61 10.97
N THR A 213 -3.65 -2.81 11.88
CA THR A 213 -3.47 -2.60 13.33
C THR A 213 -4.10 -3.76 14.10
N CYS A 214 -3.75 -4.98 13.73
CA CYS A 214 -4.31 -6.21 14.28
C CYS A 214 -3.68 -6.49 15.65
N PHE A 215 -4.17 -5.81 16.71
CA PHE A 215 -3.70 -6.09 18.06
C PHE A 215 -3.74 -7.61 18.34
N PRO A 216 -2.69 -8.21 18.91
CA PRO A 216 -1.55 -7.58 19.59
C PRO A 216 -0.34 -7.28 18.65
N SER A 217 -0.41 -7.58 17.37
CA SER A 217 0.71 -7.36 16.46
C SER A 217 0.55 -6.14 15.56
N MET A 218 1.66 -5.53 15.18
CA MET A 218 1.72 -4.36 14.32
C MET A 218 2.53 -4.71 13.06
N PRO A 219 1.87 -4.80 11.88
CA PRO A 219 2.51 -5.22 10.64
C PRO A 219 3.31 -4.12 9.95
N TYR A 220 3.05 -2.84 10.22
CA TYR A 220 3.90 -1.76 9.75
C TYR A 220 5.24 -1.78 10.47
N THR A 221 6.33 -1.60 9.73
CA THR A 221 7.69 -1.79 10.24
C THR A 221 8.63 -0.70 9.74
N PRO A 222 9.65 -0.31 10.53
CA PRO A 222 10.69 0.57 10.03
C PRO A 222 11.66 -0.16 9.09
N ASN A 223 12.34 0.62 8.24
CA ASN A 223 13.47 0.16 7.46
C ASN A 223 14.72 -0.04 8.33
N LYS A 224 15.84 -0.46 7.72
CA LYS A 224 17.11 -0.69 8.41
C LYS A 224 17.73 0.55 9.07
N LYS A 225 17.29 1.75 8.64
CA LYS A 225 17.70 3.04 9.25
C LYS A 225 16.78 3.49 10.39
N GLY A 226 15.75 2.71 10.74
CA GLY A 226 14.79 3.03 11.78
C GLY A 226 13.66 3.97 11.34
N HIS A 227 13.50 4.22 10.05
CA HIS A 227 12.41 5.03 9.51
C HIS A 227 11.29 4.15 8.98
N GLY A 228 10.05 4.47 9.33
CA GLY A 228 8.86 3.74 8.88
C GLY A 228 7.59 4.57 9.00
N PRO A 229 6.45 4.09 8.46
CA PRO A 229 5.21 4.83 8.51
C PRO A 229 4.66 4.93 9.93
N ALA A 230 4.18 6.12 10.30
CA ALA A 230 3.34 6.28 11.48
C ALA A 230 1.88 6.01 11.08
N VAL A 231 1.20 5.13 11.80
CA VAL A 231 -0.15 4.69 11.46
C VAL A 231 -1.11 5.00 12.58
N GLY A 232 -2.21 5.67 12.26
CA GLY A 232 -3.32 5.93 13.17
C GLY A 232 -4.64 5.41 12.61
N GLY A 233 -5.40 4.69 13.44
CA GLY A 233 -6.76 4.28 13.13
C GLY A 233 -7.77 5.29 13.66
N SER A 234 -8.83 5.53 12.92
CA SER A 234 -9.96 6.35 13.33
C SER A 234 -11.27 5.59 13.21
N LEU A 235 -12.36 6.21 13.64
CA LEU A 235 -13.69 5.67 13.42
C LEU A 235 -14.01 5.59 11.92
N PHE A 236 -14.96 4.75 11.58
CA PHE A 236 -15.33 4.46 10.21
C PHE A 236 -15.80 5.69 9.44
N GLU A 237 -16.57 6.53 10.10
CA GLU A 237 -17.21 7.72 9.52
C GLU A 237 -16.29 8.94 9.40
N ASN A 238 -15.21 9.07 10.21
CA ASN A 238 -14.43 10.30 10.33
C ASN A 238 -12.96 10.18 9.89
N ASN A 239 -12.61 9.13 9.16
CA ASN A 239 -11.21 8.89 8.79
C ASN A 239 -10.63 9.95 7.84
N ALA A 240 -11.45 10.49 6.95
CA ALA A 240 -11.01 11.55 6.03
C ALA A 240 -10.58 12.80 6.81
N GLU A 241 -11.42 13.25 7.74
CA GLU A 241 -11.17 14.41 8.59
C GLU A 241 -9.98 14.18 9.54
N TYR A 242 -9.83 12.95 10.05
CA TYR A 242 -8.68 12.56 10.85
C TYR A 242 -7.37 12.70 10.06
N GLY A 243 -7.34 12.21 8.83
CA GLY A 243 -6.19 12.35 7.92
C GLY A 243 -5.89 13.80 7.56
N LEU A 244 -6.93 14.60 7.30
CA LEU A 244 -6.78 16.05 7.09
C LEU A 244 -6.20 16.74 8.32
N GLY A 245 -6.68 16.40 9.52
CA GLY A 245 -6.16 16.93 10.77
C GLY A 245 -4.67 16.65 10.97
N ILE A 246 -4.21 15.44 10.66
CA ILE A 246 -2.78 15.08 10.65
C ILE A 246 -2.01 15.99 9.69
N LYS A 247 -2.51 16.16 8.47
CA LYS A 247 -1.86 17.01 7.46
C LYS A 247 -1.73 18.46 7.90
N LEU A 248 -2.82 19.05 8.39
CA LEU A 248 -2.82 20.44 8.87
C LEU A 248 -1.87 20.65 10.05
N ALA A 249 -1.82 19.68 10.97
CA ALA A 249 -0.90 19.74 12.10
C ALA A 249 0.57 19.62 11.66
N ASP A 250 0.87 18.71 10.71
CA ASP A 250 2.21 18.57 10.15
C ASP A 250 2.65 19.85 9.41
N ASP A 251 1.76 20.42 8.60
CA ASP A 251 2.03 21.68 7.88
C ASP A 251 2.31 22.85 8.83
N ALA A 252 1.53 22.98 9.90
CA ALA A 252 1.74 24.03 10.89
C ALA A 252 3.10 23.92 11.59
N ARG A 253 3.47 22.68 12.01
CA ARG A 253 4.78 22.40 12.63
C ARG A 253 5.93 22.63 11.64
N ARG A 254 5.75 22.19 10.39
CA ARG A 254 6.75 22.36 9.35
C ARG A 254 6.98 23.84 9.00
N LYS A 255 5.91 24.63 8.92
CA LYS A 255 5.99 26.08 8.70
C LYS A 255 6.79 26.77 9.82
N TYR A 256 6.57 26.38 11.07
CA TYR A 256 7.32 26.90 12.20
C TYR A 256 8.83 26.62 12.02
N VAL A 257 9.22 25.40 11.69
CA VAL A 257 10.63 25.04 11.43
C VAL A 257 11.19 25.76 10.20
N GLU A 258 10.37 25.98 9.17
CA GLU A 258 10.77 26.75 7.99
C GLU A 258 11.15 28.19 8.34
N GLU A 259 10.39 28.88 9.20
CA GLU A 259 10.70 30.23 9.64
C GLU A 259 12.03 30.28 10.45
N GLU A 260 12.26 29.29 11.30
CA GLU A 260 13.54 29.16 12.01
C GLU A 260 14.74 28.93 11.08
N ILE A 261 14.56 28.08 10.05
CA ILE A 261 15.62 27.83 9.04
C ILE A 261 15.86 29.08 8.19
N LYS A 262 14.85 29.88 7.88
CA LYS A 262 15.03 31.18 7.21
C LYS A 262 15.91 32.12 8.06
N ALA A 263 15.64 32.20 9.35
CA ALA A 263 16.48 32.97 10.26
C ALA A 263 17.94 32.45 10.28
N LEU A 264 18.16 31.14 10.29
CA LEU A 264 19.51 30.56 10.18
C LEU A 264 20.21 30.93 8.86
N ALA A 265 19.50 30.92 7.74
CA ALA A 265 20.04 31.29 6.44
C ALA A 265 20.52 32.77 6.38
N GLU A 266 19.90 33.64 7.18
CA GLU A 266 20.20 35.06 7.25
C GLU A 266 21.25 35.39 8.30
N THR A 267 21.11 34.84 9.51
CA THR A 267 21.81 35.30 10.72
C THR A 267 22.90 34.38 11.27
N ALA A 268 23.03 33.12 10.78
CA ALA A 268 24.04 32.21 11.28
C ALA A 268 25.46 32.80 11.08
N ASP A 269 26.33 32.59 12.05
CA ASP A 269 27.75 32.98 12.02
C ASP A 269 28.65 31.90 11.39
N ASP A 270 28.11 30.74 11.07
CA ASP A 270 28.76 29.61 10.41
C ASP A 270 28.26 29.49 8.95
N GLU A 271 29.21 29.63 8.00
CA GLU A 271 28.85 29.65 6.58
C GLU A 271 28.35 28.30 6.08
N ALA A 272 28.84 27.18 6.66
CA ALA A 272 28.36 25.84 6.29
C ALA A 272 26.91 25.64 6.73
N LEU A 273 26.52 26.11 7.92
CA LEU A 273 25.15 26.08 8.40
C LEU A 273 24.25 26.97 7.54
N LYS A 274 24.70 28.17 7.17
CA LYS A 274 23.99 29.09 6.29
C LYS A 274 23.68 28.48 4.92
N GLU A 275 24.67 27.86 4.31
CA GLU A 275 24.51 27.23 3.00
C GLU A 275 23.59 26.00 3.07
N ALA A 276 23.69 25.19 4.13
CA ALA A 276 22.78 24.08 4.37
C ALA A 276 21.32 24.55 4.53
N ALA A 277 21.10 25.66 5.25
CA ALA A 277 19.79 26.26 5.42
C ALA A 277 19.19 26.74 4.09
N LYS A 278 19.98 27.47 3.28
CA LYS A 278 19.58 27.91 1.92
C LYS A 278 19.24 26.73 1.02
N THR A 279 20.08 25.69 1.01
CA THR A 279 19.87 24.48 0.21
C THR A 279 18.58 23.76 0.63
N TRP A 280 18.33 23.66 1.92
CA TRP A 280 17.11 23.06 2.44
C TRP A 280 15.87 23.87 2.00
N LEU A 281 15.88 25.20 2.13
CA LEU A 281 14.77 26.08 1.73
C LEU A 281 14.45 25.96 0.23
N GLN A 282 15.46 25.82 -0.63
CA GLN A 282 15.28 25.64 -2.06
C GLN A 282 14.66 24.28 -2.43
N ASN A 283 14.90 23.25 -1.61
CA ASN A 283 14.50 21.87 -1.89
C ASN A 283 13.44 21.33 -0.94
N LYS A 284 12.93 22.13 0.00
CA LYS A 284 12.02 21.69 1.06
C LYS A 284 10.76 20.97 0.56
N ASP A 285 10.30 21.30 -0.64
CA ASP A 285 9.07 20.72 -1.22
C ASP A 285 9.36 19.59 -2.22
N ASN A 286 10.63 19.27 -2.47
CA ASN A 286 11.01 18.15 -3.33
C ASN A 286 10.76 16.82 -2.61
N LYS A 287 9.69 16.12 -3.02
CA LYS A 287 9.24 14.87 -2.42
C LYS A 287 10.23 13.72 -2.63
N ASP A 288 10.96 13.70 -3.76
CA ASP A 288 11.90 12.62 -4.11
C ASP A 288 13.16 12.65 -3.23
N ASN A 289 13.63 13.85 -2.88
CA ASN A 289 14.85 14.06 -2.08
C ASN A 289 14.58 14.43 -0.62
N ALA A 290 13.32 14.37 -0.18
CA ALA A 290 12.89 14.88 1.14
C ALA A 290 13.73 14.32 2.30
N ARG A 291 14.02 13.03 2.30
CA ARG A 291 14.81 12.38 3.34
C ARG A 291 16.27 12.86 3.32
N ALA A 292 16.90 12.84 2.16
CA ALA A 292 18.31 13.26 2.02
C ALA A 292 18.50 14.74 2.43
N MET A 293 17.56 15.60 2.06
CA MET A 293 17.58 17.02 2.46
C MET A 293 17.42 17.20 3.97
N GLY A 294 16.51 16.44 4.59
CA GLY A 294 16.34 16.45 6.05
C GLY A 294 17.60 15.98 6.79
N GLU A 295 18.19 14.87 6.36
CA GLU A 295 19.42 14.30 6.95
C GLU A 295 20.62 15.27 6.78
N ALA A 296 20.74 15.92 5.63
CA ALA A 296 21.81 16.90 5.38
C ALA A 296 21.68 18.12 6.31
N MET A 297 20.47 18.67 6.47
CA MET A 297 20.20 19.79 7.37
C MET A 297 20.43 19.39 8.84
N GLU A 298 19.94 18.23 9.29
CA GLU A 298 20.19 17.72 10.65
C GLU A 298 21.69 17.58 10.93
N LYS A 299 22.47 17.11 9.95
CA LYS A 299 23.91 16.99 10.07
C LYS A 299 24.58 18.35 10.26
N ALA A 300 24.20 19.37 9.50
CA ALA A 300 24.73 20.73 9.62
C ALA A 300 24.39 21.34 10.98
N LEU A 301 23.15 21.20 11.44
CA LEU A 301 22.70 21.66 12.77
C LEU A 301 23.49 20.99 13.91
N THR A 302 23.73 19.69 13.80
CA THR A 302 24.47 18.92 14.82
C THR A 302 25.95 19.29 14.85
N ALA A 303 26.53 19.69 13.71
CA ALA A 303 27.92 20.08 13.58
C ALA A 303 28.19 21.50 14.12
N TYR A 304 27.17 22.35 14.19
CA TYR A 304 27.32 23.74 14.66
C TYR A 304 27.85 23.81 16.11
N LYS A 305 28.85 24.67 16.33
CA LYS A 305 29.51 24.88 17.63
C LYS A 305 29.50 26.34 18.08
N GLY A 306 28.95 27.25 17.25
CA GLY A 306 28.83 28.67 17.59
C GLY A 306 27.75 28.91 18.67
N THR A 307 27.66 30.16 19.11
CA THR A 307 26.69 30.58 20.12
C THR A 307 25.65 31.55 19.59
N ALA A 308 25.95 32.22 18.47
CA ALA A 308 25.10 33.31 17.94
C ALA A 308 23.65 32.87 17.63
N VAL A 309 23.47 31.66 17.12
CA VAL A 309 22.14 31.09 16.76
C VAL A 309 21.84 29.78 17.49
N SER A 310 22.50 29.51 18.61
CA SER A 310 22.41 28.25 19.37
C SER A 310 20.97 27.91 19.82
N GLU A 311 20.15 28.91 20.16
CA GLU A 311 18.76 28.71 20.56
C GLU A 311 17.90 28.25 19.37
N ILE A 312 18.09 28.85 18.20
CA ILE A 312 17.38 28.45 16.96
C ILE A 312 17.79 27.03 16.57
N VAL A 313 19.10 26.74 16.60
CA VAL A 313 19.61 25.37 16.32
C VAL A 313 19.00 24.34 17.26
N ALA A 314 18.93 24.62 18.56
CA ALA A 314 18.31 23.73 19.54
C ALA A 314 16.81 23.53 19.29
N SER A 315 16.09 24.59 18.92
CA SER A 315 14.68 24.54 18.57
C SER A 315 14.42 23.69 17.33
N VAL A 316 15.19 23.90 16.25
CA VAL A 316 15.06 23.09 15.02
C VAL A 316 15.41 21.64 15.32
N LEU A 317 16.47 21.34 16.07
CA LEU A 317 16.84 19.97 16.44
C LEU A 317 15.77 19.28 17.30
N LYS A 318 15.04 20.00 18.14
CA LYS A 318 13.89 19.47 18.88
C LYS A 318 12.74 19.05 17.97
N ASN A 319 12.61 19.72 16.82
CA ASN A 319 11.61 19.49 15.80
C ASN A 319 12.19 18.86 14.51
N LYS A 320 13.32 18.15 14.61
CA LYS A 320 14.06 17.62 13.46
C LYS A 320 13.27 16.66 12.59
N ASP A 321 12.21 16.03 13.11
CA ASP A 321 11.27 15.23 12.35
C ASP A 321 10.58 16.04 11.24
N GLN A 322 10.51 17.38 11.35
CA GLN A 322 9.95 18.29 10.36
C GLN A 322 10.94 18.68 9.25
N LEU A 323 12.21 18.34 9.37
CA LEU A 323 13.20 18.58 8.31
C LEU A 323 12.91 17.75 7.05
N THR A 324 12.27 16.59 7.20
CA THR A 324 11.83 15.74 6.09
C THR A 324 10.37 16.01 5.78
N LYS A 325 10.06 16.37 4.52
CA LYS A 325 8.65 16.52 4.07
C LYS A 325 7.92 15.18 4.22
N LYS A 326 6.84 15.17 4.99
CA LYS A 326 6.02 13.99 5.20
C LYS A 326 5.10 13.73 4.00
N SER A 327 4.73 12.48 3.82
CA SER A 327 3.71 12.01 2.90
C SER A 327 2.50 11.56 3.73
N VAL A 328 1.34 12.18 3.53
CA VAL A 328 0.12 11.83 4.28
C VAL A 328 -0.84 11.09 3.37
N TRP A 329 -1.19 9.87 3.78
CA TRP A 329 -2.10 8.99 3.07
C TRP A 329 -3.30 8.61 3.93
N ILE A 330 -4.49 8.60 3.33
CA ILE A 330 -5.75 8.20 3.95
C ILE A 330 -6.20 6.91 3.27
N PHE A 331 -6.29 5.81 4.03
CA PHE A 331 -6.65 4.49 3.54
C PHE A 331 -8.04 4.09 4.02
N GLY A 332 -8.84 3.51 3.13
CA GLY A 332 -10.13 2.94 3.52
C GLY A 332 -10.80 2.15 2.41
N GLY A 333 -11.79 1.34 2.77
CA GLY A 333 -12.61 0.55 1.85
C GLY A 333 -13.71 1.38 1.20
N ASP A 334 -14.44 0.74 0.28
CA ASP A 334 -15.55 1.38 -0.44
C ASP A 334 -16.73 1.76 0.47
N GLY A 335 -17.04 0.98 1.50
CA GLY A 335 -18.07 1.35 2.47
C GLY A 335 -17.78 2.67 3.17
N TRP A 336 -16.51 2.97 3.43
CA TRP A 336 -16.09 4.29 3.90
C TRP A 336 -16.20 5.34 2.80
N ALA A 337 -15.50 5.15 1.67
CA ALA A 337 -15.32 6.19 0.67
C ALA A 337 -16.60 6.51 -0.13
N TYR A 338 -17.48 5.52 -0.36
CA TYR A 338 -18.69 5.70 -1.17
C TYR A 338 -19.93 6.03 -0.33
N ASP A 339 -19.93 5.66 0.95
CA ASP A 339 -21.10 5.73 1.82
C ASP A 339 -20.84 6.59 3.07
N ILE A 340 -20.47 5.95 4.19
CA ILE A 340 -20.52 6.58 5.51
C ILE A 340 -19.49 7.71 5.70
N GLY A 341 -18.31 7.59 5.10
CA GLY A 341 -17.24 8.61 5.16
C GLY A 341 -17.22 9.58 3.98
N TYR A 342 -18.20 9.47 3.04
CA TYR A 342 -18.15 10.27 1.80
C TYR A 342 -18.20 11.78 2.05
N GLY A 343 -19.00 12.24 3.01
CA GLY A 343 -19.09 13.67 3.32
C GLY A 343 -17.75 14.28 3.78
N GLY A 344 -17.02 13.55 4.64
CA GLY A 344 -15.68 13.95 5.05
C GLY A 344 -14.66 13.85 3.92
N LEU A 345 -14.73 12.80 3.11
CA LEU A 345 -13.89 12.63 1.92
C LEU A 345 -14.07 13.80 0.94
N ASP A 346 -15.31 14.18 0.66
CA ASP A 346 -15.68 15.31 -0.19
C ASP A 346 -15.08 16.62 0.34
N HIS A 347 -15.21 16.88 1.65
CA HIS A 347 -14.62 18.03 2.30
C HIS A 347 -13.09 18.07 2.21
N VAL A 348 -12.42 16.93 2.40
CA VAL A 348 -10.95 16.83 2.28
C VAL A 348 -10.49 17.18 0.87
N ILE A 349 -11.18 16.67 -0.15
CA ILE A 349 -10.90 17.00 -1.55
C ILE A 349 -11.13 18.49 -1.82
N ALA A 350 -12.26 19.03 -1.35
CA ALA A 350 -12.60 20.45 -1.50
C ALA A 350 -11.58 21.37 -0.81
N SER A 351 -10.92 20.93 0.25
CA SER A 351 -9.93 21.72 0.99
C SER A 351 -8.69 22.08 0.18
N GLY A 352 -8.37 21.32 -0.87
CA GLY A 352 -7.15 21.49 -1.65
C GLY A 352 -5.85 21.07 -0.95
N ALA A 353 -5.92 20.46 0.24
CA ALA A 353 -4.76 20.03 1.00
C ALA A 353 -3.95 18.95 0.25
N ASP A 354 -2.62 18.99 0.37
CA ASP A 354 -1.69 18.00 -0.20
C ASP A 354 -1.77 16.67 0.59
N VAL A 355 -2.84 15.91 0.35
CA VAL A 355 -3.09 14.58 0.93
C VAL A 355 -3.39 13.57 -0.16
N ASN A 356 -2.98 12.33 0.07
CA ASN A 356 -3.21 11.23 -0.84
C ASN A 356 -4.27 10.29 -0.25
N ILE A 357 -5.21 9.84 -1.06
CA ILE A 357 -6.30 8.96 -0.66
C ILE A 357 -6.19 7.65 -1.44
N LEU A 358 -6.19 6.52 -0.74
CA LEU A 358 -6.21 5.19 -1.33
C LEU A 358 -7.51 4.48 -0.95
N VAL A 359 -8.33 4.21 -1.96
CA VAL A 359 -9.61 3.51 -1.78
C VAL A 359 -9.47 2.06 -2.24
N PHE A 360 -9.71 1.13 -1.33
CA PHE A 360 -9.81 -0.30 -1.65
C PHE A 360 -11.26 -0.62 -2.02
N ASP A 361 -11.53 -0.65 -3.33
CA ASP A 361 -12.88 -0.90 -3.83
C ASP A 361 -13.13 -2.41 -3.91
N THR A 362 -13.67 -2.96 -2.82
CA THR A 362 -14.09 -4.35 -2.72
C THR A 362 -15.55 -4.56 -3.11
N GLU A 363 -16.24 -3.48 -3.48
CA GLU A 363 -17.63 -3.47 -3.92
C GLU A 363 -18.65 -3.98 -2.89
N VAL A 364 -18.23 -4.09 -1.62
CA VAL A 364 -19.04 -4.46 -0.46
C VAL A 364 -18.43 -3.92 0.82
N TYR A 365 -19.20 -3.82 1.90
CA TYR A 365 -18.66 -3.71 3.26
C TYR A 365 -18.02 -5.05 3.64
N SER A 366 -16.77 -5.25 3.27
CA SER A 366 -16.08 -6.54 3.34
C SER A 366 -15.87 -7.05 4.77
N ASN A 367 -15.42 -6.17 5.68
CA ASN A 367 -15.09 -6.56 7.06
C ASN A 367 -16.31 -6.94 7.90
N THR A 368 -17.41 -6.23 7.74
CA THR A 368 -18.62 -6.43 8.55
C THR A 368 -19.49 -7.58 8.07
N GLY A 369 -19.17 -8.22 6.93
CA GLY A 369 -19.83 -9.43 6.45
C GLY A 369 -20.47 -9.34 5.06
N GLY A 370 -20.04 -8.42 4.20
CA GLY A 370 -20.45 -8.38 2.80
C GLY A 370 -21.77 -7.66 2.54
N GLN A 371 -22.07 -6.60 3.27
CA GLN A 371 -23.23 -5.75 3.03
C GLN A 371 -23.05 -4.94 1.74
N ALA A 372 -24.16 -4.67 1.05
CA ALA A 372 -24.15 -3.82 -0.13
C ALA A 372 -23.74 -2.38 0.22
N SER A 373 -22.80 -1.83 -0.56
CA SER A 373 -22.41 -0.42 -0.55
C SER A 373 -22.92 0.30 -1.81
N LYS A 374 -22.69 1.61 -1.91
CA LYS A 374 -22.89 2.34 -3.17
C LYS A 374 -21.87 1.96 -4.25
N ALA A 375 -20.79 1.30 -3.88
CA ALA A 375 -19.84 0.69 -4.82
C ALA A 375 -20.31 -0.65 -5.37
N THR A 376 -21.26 -1.33 -4.74
CA THR A 376 -21.77 -2.61 -5.21
C THR A 376 -22.45 -2.44 -6.57
N PRO A 377 -22.06 -3.18 -7.62
CA PRO A 377 -22.66 -3.06 -8.95
C PRO A 377 -24.05 -3.66 -9.05
N THR A 378 -24.77 -3.28 -10.09
CA THR A 378 -26.07 -3.86 -10.46
C THR A 378 -25.98 -5.38 -10.60
N GLY A 379 -26.95 -6.11 -10.03
CA GLY A 379 -27.05 -7.56 -10.10
C GLY A 379 -26.17 -8.33 -9.10
N ALA A 380 -25.22 -7.68 -8.42
CA ALA A 380 -24.44 -8.35 -7.39
C ALA A 380 -25.28 -8.65 -6.14
N VAL A 381 -25.24 -9.90 -5.69
CA VAL A 381 -25.85 -10.34 -4.42
C VAL A 381 -24.93 -9.93 -3.28
N ALA A 382 -25.48 -9.30 -2.26
CA ALA A 382 -24.81 -8.93 -1.03
C ALA A 382 -25.82 -8.96 0.12
N GLN A 383 -25.35 -8.83 1.37
CA GLN A 383 -26.27 -8.59 2.49
C GLN A 383 -27.07 -7.29 2.21
N PHE A 384 -28.36 -7.30 2.49
CA PHE A 384 -29.36 -6.29 2.13
C PHE A 384 -29.65 -6.14 0.62
N ALA A 385 -29.10 -7.01 -0.23
CA ALA A 385 -29.35 -7.09 -1.66
C ALA A 385 -29.45 -8.56 -2.12
N ALA A 386 -30.26 -9.38 -1.43
CA ALA A 386 -30.37 -10.82 -1.67
C ALA A 386 -30.88 -11.16 -3.08
N ALA A 387 -31.74 -10.32 -3.67
CA ALA A 387 -32.27 -10.47 -5.03
C ALA A 387 -31.43 -9.70 -6.08
N GLY A 388 -30.16 -9.43 -5.80
CA GLY A 388 -29.28 -8.60 -6.60
C GLY A 388 -29.53 -7.09 -6.42
N LYS A 389 -28.47 -6.30 -6.39
CA LYS A 389 -28.61 -4.84 -6.26
C LYS A 389 -29.28 -4.24 -7.50
N PRO A 390 -30.37 -3.47 -7.37
CA PRO A 390 -31.10 -2.95 -8.52
C PRO A 390 -30.51 -1.66 -9.13
N THR A 391 -29.61 -0.98 -8.39
CA THR A 391 -29.07 0.33 -8.77
C THR A 391 -27.60 0.23 -9.18
N LYS A 392 -27.18 1.11 -10.11
CA LYS A 392 -25.80 1.18 -10.58
C LYS A 392 -24.81 1.55 -9.49
N LYS A 393 -23.56 1.16 -9.68
CA LYS A 393 -22.41 1.59 -8.90
C LYS A 393 -22.24 3.12 -8.98
N LYS A 394 -22.03 3.77 -7.83
CA LYS A 394 -21.63 5.18 -7.74
C LYS A 394 -20.26 5.35 -8.43
N ASP A 395 -20.13 6.35 -9.27
CA ASP A 395 -18.87 6.70 -9.91
C ASP A 395 -18.12 7.73 -9.09
N LEU A 396 -17.35 7.24 -8.10
CA LEU A 396 -16.60 8.10 -7.19
C LEU A 396 -15.55 8.93 -7.93
N GLY A 397 -14.87 8.32 -8.90
CA GLY A 397 -13.82 9.01 -9.66
C GLY A 397 -14.37 10.17 -10.49
N ALA A 398 -15.51 9.96 -11.19
CA ALA A 398 -16.16 11.04 -11.95
C ALA A 398 -16.63 12.19 -11.04
N MET A 399 -17.15 11.87 -9.85
CA MET A 399 -17.55 12.90 -8.87
C MET A 399 -16.34 13.71 -8.42
N VAL A 400 -15.22 13.08 -8.10
CA VAL A 400 -14.00 13.77 -7.67
C VAL A 400 -13.38 14.59 -8.80
N MET A 401 -13.36 14.08 -10.03
CA MET A 401 -12.88 14.84 -11.21
C MET A 401 -13.62 16.15 -11.41
N SER A 402 -14.87 16.27 -10.95
CA SER A 402 -15.66 17.51 -11.07
C SER A 402 -15.06 18.70 -10.33
N TYR A 403 -14.22 18.49 -9.32
CA TYR A 403 -13.46 19.57 -8.65
C TYR A 403 -12.40 20.20 -9.57
N GLY A 404 -11.87 19.47 -10.53
CA GLY A 404 -10.94 19.98 -11.55
C GLY A 404 -9.50 20.21 -11.08
N ASN A 405 -9.23 20.18 -9.78
CA ASN A 405 -7.93 20.42 -9.14
C ASN A 405 -7.39 19.23 -8.35
N THR A 406 -7.96 18.05 -8.54
CA THR A 406 -7.61 16.83 -7.82
C THR A 406 -7.04 15.80 -8.78
N TYR A 407 -5.93 15.16 -8.42
CA TYR A 407 -5.45 13.99 -9.16
C TYR A 407 -6.36 12.79 -8.89
N VAL A 408 -6.83 12.12 -9.95
CA VAL A 408 -7.72 10.96 -9.83
C VAL A 408 -7.18 9.81 -10.68
N ALA A 409 -7.05 8.63 -10.08
CA ALA A 409 -6.70 7.43 -10.83
C ALA A 409 -7.59 6.25 -10.44
N GLN A 410 -7.95 5.44 -11.43
CA GLN A 410 -8.61 4.17 -11.24
C GLN A 410 -7.70 3.06 -11.76
N VAL A 411 -7.36 2.11 -10.89
CA VAL A 411 -6.32 1.11 -11.13
C VAL A 411 -6.80 -0.31 -10.86
N ALA A 412 -6.13 -1.28 -11.49
CA ALA A 412 -6.37 -2.70 -11.29
C ALA A 412 -5.05 -3.47 -11.48
N MET A 413 -4.42 -3.88 -10.38
CA MET A 413 -3.06 -4.40 -10.36
C MET A 413 -2.86 -5.60 -11.32
N GLY A 414 -3.77 -6.58 -11.31
CA GLY A 414 -3.70 -7.75 -12.16
C GLY A 414 -3.84 -7.47 -13.66
N ALA A 415 -4.50 -6.35 -14.01
CA ALA A 415 -4.65 -5.93 -15.40
C ALA A 415 -3.44 -5.16 -15.92
N ASN A 416 -2.91 -4.25 -15.11
CA ASN A 416 -1.73 -3.45 -15.48
C ASN A 416 -0.94 -3.02 -14.23
N MET A 417 0.07 -3.80 -13.87
CA MET A 417 0.94 -3.52 -12.72
C MET A 417 1.70 -2.21 -12.86
N GLN A 418 2.16 -1.88 -14.08
CA GLN A 418 2.93 -0.66 -14.32
C GLN A 418 2.05 0.60 -14.23
N GLN A 419 0.81 0.55 -14.74
CA GLN A 419 -0.16 1.65 -14.60
C GLN A 419 -0.48 1.89 -13.11
N THR A 420 -0.67 0.83 -12.33
CA THR A 420 -0.87 0.93 -10.88
C THR A 420 0.31 1.63 -10.19
N LEU A 421 1.54 1.23 -10.51
CA LEU A 421 2.75 1.85 -9.97
C LEU A 421 2.85 3.32 -10.37
N ASN A 422 2.60 3.64 -11.63
CA ASN A 422 2.65 5.01 -12.14
C ASN A 422 1.60 5.90 -11.47
N ALA A 423 0.35 5.42 -11.36
CA ALA A 423 -0.74 6.16 -10.72
C ALA A 423 -0.45 6.50 -9.25
N ILE A 424 0.11 5.56 -8.49
CA ILE A 424 0.50 5.80 -7.09
C ILE A 424 1.66 6.81 -7.00
N ARG A 425 2.63 6.75 -7.90
CA ARG A 425 3.75 7.70 -7.93
C ARG A 425 3.32 9.09 -8.40
N GLU A 426 2.43 9.18 -9.38
CA GLU A 426 1.86 10.45 -9.84
C GLU A 426 1.00 11.10 -8.76
N ALA A 427 0.20 10.31 -8.02
CA ALA A 427 -0.56 10.78 -6.87
C ALA A 427 0.35 11.41 -5.80
N GLU A 428 1.43 10.71 -5.42
CA GLU A 428 2.40 11.24 -4.46
C GLU A 428 3.13 12.49 -4.98
N ALA A 429 3.44 12.55 -6.25
CA ALA A 429 4.14 13.70 -6.85
C ALA A 429 3.24 14.95 -6.97
N PHE A 430 1.93 14.77 -7.06
CA PHE A 430 0.97 15.86 -7.18
C PHE A 430 0.97 16.73 -5.92
N ASN A 431 0.92 18.06 -6.09
CA ASN A 431 0.84 19.02 -4.99
C ASN A 431 -0.62 19.45 -4.80
N GLY A 432 -1.39 18.69 -4.09
CA GLY A 432 -2.81 18.87 -3.84
C GLY A 432 -3.47 17.55 -3.49
N PRO A 433 -4.81 17.50 -3.36
CA PRO A 433 -5.49 16.25 -3.06
C PRO A 433 -5.39 15.26 -4.21
N SER A 434 -5.12 14.00 -3.89
CA SER A 434 -5.10 12.92 -4.86
C SER A 434 -5.95 11.75 -4.37
N ILE A 435 -6.57 11.01 -5.30
CA ILE A 435 -7.31 9.79 -5.01
C ILE A 435 -6.94 8.68 -5.99
N VAL A 436 -6.59 7.50 -5.47
CA VAL A 436 -6.35 6.28 -6.24
C VAL A 436 -7.37 5.24 -5.83
N ILE A 437 -8.23 4.83 -6.77
CA ILE A 437 -9.30 3.84 -6.56
C ILE A 437 -8.83 2.49 -7.09
N CYS A 438 -8.68 1.52 -6.18
CA CYS A 438 -8.06 0.23 -6.45
C CYS A 438 -9.10 -0.88 -6.49
N TYR A 439 -9.31 -1.54 -7.64
CA TYR A 439 -10.16 -2.72 -7.70
C TYR A 439 -9.57 -3.85 -6.88
N SER A 440 -10.29 -4.28 -5.85
CA SER A 440 -9.79 -5.17 -4.80
C SER A 440 -10.75 -6.33 -4.54
N PRO A 441 -10.81 -7.36 -5.42
CA PRO A 441 -11.71 -8.50 -5.19
C PRO A 441 -11.50 -9.15 -3.82
N CYS A 442 -12.61 -9.44 -3.16
CA CYS A 442 -12.69 -9.98 -1.81
C CYS A 442 -13.18 -11.44 -1.83
N ILE A 443 -12.95 -12.18 -0.75
CA ILE A 443 -13.55 -13.52 -0.58
C ILE A 443 -15.08 -13.49 -0.65
N ASN A 444 -15.70 -12.35 -0.31
CA ASN A 444 -17.15 -12.15 -0.43
C ASN A 444 -17.66 -12.17 -1.88
N HIS A 445 -16.79 -11.93 -2.89
CA HIS A 445 -17.16 -12.12 -4.29
C HIS A 445 -17.41 -13.60 -4.62
N GLY A 446 -16.73 -14.51 -3.89
CA GLY A 446 -16.82 -15.94 -4.11
C GLY A 446 -16.25 -16.34 -5.46
N LEU A 447 -14.99 -15.97 -5.73
CA LEU A 447 -14.30 -16.30 -6.98
C LEU A 447 -14.29 -17.83 -7.18
N ARG A 448 -14.97 -18.31 -8.21
CA ARG A 448 -15.07 -19.75 -8.50
C ARG A 448 -13.73 -20.35 -8.91
N CYS A 449 -12.83 -19.54 -9.44
CA CYS A 449 -11.46 -19.93 -9.74
C CYS A 449 -10.55 -19.97 -8.50
N GLY A 450 -11.02 -19.48 -7.33
CA GLY A 450 -10.27 -19.37 -6.08
C GLY A 450 -9.44 -18.09 -5.97
N MET A 451 -9.16 -17.67 -4.73
CA MET A 451 -8.41 -16.43 -4.44
C MET A 451 -6.94 -16.46 -4.90
N ASN A 452 -6.38 -17.64 -5.20
CA ASN A 452 -5.06 -17.73 -5.85
C ASN A 452 -5.02 -17.09 -7.23
N LYS A 453 -6.18 -16.96 -7.89
CA LYS A 453 -6.34 -16.34 -9.22
C LYS A 453 -6.95 -14.95 -9.17
N VAL A 454 -6.90 -14.29 -8.02
CA VAL A 454 -7.44 -12.93 -7.85
C VAL A 454 -6.88 -11.93 -8.89
N GLN A 455 -5.59 -12.05 -9.25
CA GLN A 455 -4.99 -11.17 -10.25
C GLN A 455 -5.50 -11.45 -11.67
N ASP A 456 -5.81 -12.70 -11.99
CA ASP A 456 -6.44 -13.06 -13.27
C ASP A 456 -7.89 -12.54 -13.33
N GLU A 457 -8.62 -12.59 -12.22
CA GLU A 457 -9.98 -12.04 -12.15
C GLU A 457 -9.99 -10.53 -12.31
N ILE A 458 -9.06 -9.82 -11.65
CA ILE A 458 -8.84 -8.38 -11.83
C ILE A 458 -8.56 -8.06 -13.32
N LYS A 459 -7.74 -8.88 -13.98
CA LYS A 459 -7.43 -8.71 -15.40
C LYS A 459 -8.65 -8.89 -16.28
N LYS A 460 -9.44 -9.95 -16.06
CA LYS A 460 -10.68 -10.20 -16.79
C LYS A 460 -11.70 -9.08 -16.63
N ALA A 461 -11.88 -8.56 -15.40
CA ALA A 461 -12.78 -7.45 -15.14
C ALA A 461 -12.46 -6.23 -16.04
N VAL A 462 -11.18 -5.95 -16.26
CA VAL A 462 -10.76 -4.86 -17.18
C VAL A 462 -10.95 -5.26 -18.64
N GLU A 463 -10.61 -6.49 -19.02
CA GLU A 463 -10.73 -6.98 -20.40
C GLU A 463 -12.17 -6.95 -20.91
N VAL A 464 -13.17 -7.29 -20.08
CA VAL A 464 -14.59 -7.25 -20.45
C VAL A 464 -15.25 -5.88 -20.27
N GLY A 465 -14.50 -4.88 -19.77
CA GLY A 465 -15.02 -3.54 -19.53
C GLY A 465 -15.86 -3.38 -18.26
N TYR A 466 -15.84 -4.37 -17.36
CA TYR A 466 -16.47 -4.25 -16.05
C TYR A 466 -15.78 -3.21 -15.18
N TRP A 467 -14.45 -3.10 -15.26
CA TRP A 467 -13.62 -2.10 -14.63
C TRP A 467 -12.77 -1.36 -15.66
N GLN A 468 -12.62 -0.03 -15.54
CA GLN A 468 -11.81 0.79 -16.44
C GLN A 468 -10.58 1.33 -15.72
N LEU A 469 -9.47 1.41 -16.45
CA LEU A 469 -8.23 2.03 -15.99
C LEU A 469 -8.13 3.43 -16.59
N TYR A 470 -7.90 4.45 -15.75
CA TYR A 470 -7.68 5.82 -16.20
C TYR A 470 -6.88 6.61 -15.18
N ARG A 471 -6.35 7.75 -15.63
CA ARG A 471 -5.73 8.78 -14.80
C ARG A 471 -6.25 10.13 -15.24
N TYR A 472 -6.54 11.00 -14.28
CA TYR A 472 -6.85 12.40 -14.49
C TYR A 472 -5.82 13.23 -13.73
N ASN A 473 -4.98 13.97 -14.47
CA ASN A 473 -3.93 14.79 -13.91
C ASN A 473 -4.17 16.27 -14.26
N PRO A 474 -4.61 17.12 -13.32
CA PRO A 474 -4.89 18.53 -13.57
C PRO A 474 -3.70 19.32 -14.14
N VAL A 475 -2.46 18.95 -13.80
CA VAL A 475 -1.24 19.63 -14.28
C VAL A 475 -1.15 19.64 -15.81
N LEU A 476 -1.66 18.60 -16.47
CA LEU A 476 -1.64 18.51 -17.92
C LEU A 476 -2.44 19.64 -18.61
N LYS A 477 -3.45 20.22 -17.94
CA LYS A 477 -4.17 21.40 -18.45
C LYS A 477 -3.25 22.61 -18.58
N GLU A 478 -2.33 22.80 -17.63
CA GLU A 478 -1.37 23.91 -17.65
C GLU A 478 -0.39 23.76 -18.82
N GLU A 479 -0.17 22.50 -19.27
CA GLU A 479 0.64 22.16 -20.44
C GLU A 479 -0.16 22.19 -21.74
N GLY A 480 -1.43 22.56 -21.73
CA GLY A 480 -2.32 22.56 -22.90
C GLY A 480 -2.72 21.17 -23.38
N LYS A 481 -2.59 20.14 -22.53
CA LYS A 481 -2.91 18.75 -22.84
C LYS A 481 -4.23 18.32 -22.20
N ASN A 482 -4.84 17.26 -22.72
CA ASN A 482 -6.01 16.66 -22.08
C ASN A 482 -5.59 16.08 -20.72
N PRO A 483 -6.23 16.48 -19.60
CA PRO A 483 -5.92 15.95 -18.28
C PRO A 483 -6.35 14.50 -18.08
N PHE A 484 -7.31 14.00 -18.89
CA PHE A 484 -7.84 12.65 -18.79
C PHE A 484 -7.11 11.69 -19.74
N ILE A 485 -6.59 10.60 -19.17
CA ILE A 485 -5.88 9.54 -19.89
C ILE A 485 -6.64 8.24 -19.65
N LEU A 486 -7.25 7.68 -20.70
CA LEU A 486 -7.86 6.35 -20.65
C LEU A 486 -6.78 5.29 -20.89
N ASP A 487 -6.42 4.58 -19.82
CA ASP A 487 -5.41 3.51 -19.88
C ASP A 487 -6.01 2.15 -20.31
N SER A 488 -7.33 1.98 -20.22
CA SER A 488 -8.04 0.79 -20.69
C SER A 488 -8.11 0.76 -22.22
N LYS A 489 -7.93 -0.44 -22.78
CA LYS A 489 -8.26 -0.73 -24.17
C LYS A 489 -9.77 -0.92 -24.34
N GLU A 490 -10.22 -0.98 -25.60
CA GLU A 490 -11.59 -1.31 -25.91
C GLU A 490 -11.98 -2.67 -25.30
N PRO A 491 -13.13 -2.75 -24.60
CA PRO A 491 -13.60 -3.97 -24.00
C PRO A 491 -13.75 -5.12 -24.99
N LYS A 492 -13.35 -6.31 -24.57
CA LYS A 492 -13.46 -7.52 -25.37
C LYS A 492 -13.67 -8.72 -24.48
N GLY A 493 -14.26 -9.76 -25.01
CA GLY A 493 -14.54 -11.00 -24.27
C GLY A 493 -15.98 -11.12 -23.85
N ASP A 494 -16.27 -12.11 -23.03
CA ASP A 494 -17.62 -12.48 -22.62
C ASP A 494 -17.91 -11.92 -21.22
N PHE A 495 -18.75 -10.89 -21.15
CA PHE A 495 -19.13 -10.21 -19.91
C PHE A 495 -19.95 -11.11 -19.00
N ASP A 496 -20.89 -11.92 -19.55
CA ASP A 496 -21.68 -12.86 -18.74
C ASP A 496 -20.79 -13.95 -18.15
N ALA A 497 -19.85 -14.51 -18.92
CA ALA A 497 -18.90 -15.49 -18.42
C ALA A 497 -18.04 -14.93 -17.26
N PHE A 498 -17.68 -13.64 -17.30
CA PHE A 498 -17.03 -12.98 -16.17
C PHE A 498 -17.94 -12.94 -14.93
N LEU A 499 -19.20 -12.48 -15.09
CA LEU A 499 -20.16 -12.45 -13.98
C LEU A 499 -20.37 -13.84 -13.37
N GLN A 500 -20.55 -14.88 -14.20
CA GLN A 500 -20.73 -16.25 -13.75
C GLN A 500 -19.47 -16.84 -13.06
N GLY A 501 -18.33 -16.21 -13.22
CA GLY A 501 -17.07 -16.52 -12.52
C GLY A 501 -17.11 -16.18 -11.03
N GLU A 502 -18.06 -15.35 -10.59
CA GLU A 502 -18.20 -14.91 -9.20
C GLU A 502 -19.52 -15.42 -8.59
N THR A 503 -19.45 -16.01 -7.40
CA THR A 503 -20.63 -16.58 -6.72
C THR A 503 -21.69 -15.53 -6.46
N ARG A 504 -21.32 -14.27 -6.19
CA ARG A 504 -22.27 -13.16 -5.95
C ARG A 504 -23.19 -12.88 -7.14
N TYR A 505 -22.82 -13.25 -8.36
CA TYR A 505 -23.68 -13.21 -9.54
C TYR A 505 -24.28 -14.58 -9.84
N ALA A 506 -23.46 -15.63 -9.87
CA ALA A 506 -23.95 -16.97 -10.20
C ALA A 506 -25.05 -17.48 -9.25
N SER A 507 -25.06 -17.05 -7.99
CA SER A 507 -26.14 -17.38 -7.04
C SER A 507 -27.47 -16.70 -7.37
N LEU A 508 -27.43 -15.47 -7.93
CA LEU A 508 -28.62 -14.76 -8.34
C LEU A 508 -29.40 -15.53 -9.41
N LYS A 509 -28.70 -16.02 -10.43
CA LYS A 509 -29.32 -16.81 -11.52
C LYS A 509 -30.03 -18.07 -11.02
N ARG A 510 -29.49 -18.67 -9.95
CA ARG A 510 -30.09 -19.85 -9.32
C ARG A 510 -31.29 -19.53 -8.44
N SER A 511 -31.20 -18.42 -7.67
CA SER A 511 -32.21 -18.08 -6.65
C SER A 511 -33.35 -17.19 -7.18
N PHE A 512 -33.05 -16.34 -8.18
CA PHE A 512 -33.96 -15.37 -8.78
C PHE A 512 -33.73 -15.29 -10.31
N PRO A 513 -34.01 -16.38 -11.07
CA PRO A 513 -33.64 -16.47 -12.49
C PRO A 513 -34.26 -15.37 -13.36
N GLU A 514 -35.52 -15.00 -13.10
CA GLU A 514 -36.22 -13.95 -13.87
C GLU A 514 -35.61 -12.56 -13.67
N ALA A 515 -35.18 -12.24 -12.43
CA ALA A 515 -34.52 -10.98 -12.13
C ALA A 515 -33.07 -10.96 -12.62
N ALA A 516 -32.40 -12.12 -12.62
CA ALA A 516 -30.98 -12.21 -12.93
C ALA A 516 -30.64 -11.75 -14.36
N GLU A 517 -31.41 -12.21 -15.36
CA GLU A 517 -31.15 -11.88 -16.77
C GLU A 517 -31.24 -10.36 -17.01
N ALA A 518 -32.35 -9.75 -16.58
CA ALA A 518 -32.53 -8.30 -16.69
C ALA A 518 -31.45 -7.49 -15.96
N LEU A 519 -31.00 -7.96 -14.79
CA LEU A 519 -29.96 -7.28 -14.00
C LEU A 519 -28.57 -7.44 -14.62
N TYR A 520 -28.26 -8.58 -15.25
CA TYR A 520 -26.97 -8.77 -15.95
C TYR A 520 -26.88 -7.93 -17.23
N GLU A 521 -27.95 -7.90 -18.03
CA GLU A 521 -28.03 -7.01 -19.20
C GLU A 521 -27.86 -5.54 -18.79
N LYS A 522 -28.54 -5.13 -17.70
CA LYS A 522 -28.40 -3.78 -17.15
C LYS A 522 -26.98 -3.51 -16.67
N CYS A 523 -26.35 -4.45 -15.96
CA CYS A 523 -24.96 -4.32 -15.49
C CYS A 523 -23.99 -4.13 -16.66
N GLN A 524 -24.12 -4.94 -17.71
CA GLN A 524 -23.29 -4.83 -18.92
C GLN A 524 -23.50 -3.49 -19.63
N LYS A 525 -24.75 -3.08 -19.79
CA LYS A 525 -25.09 -1.80 -20.41
C LYS A 525 -24.46 -0.63 -19.63
N GLU A 526 -24.60 -0.60 -18.31
CA GLU A 526 -24.01 0.42 -17.43
C GLU A 526 -22.47 0.45 -17.52
N ALA A 527 -21.83 -0.72 -17.65
CA ALA A 527 -20.37 -0.82 -17.84
C ALA A 527 -19.93 -0.24 -19.19
N MET A 528 -20.65 -0.55 -20.26
CA MET A 528 -20.35 -0.04 -21.61
C MET A 528 -20.63 1.47 -21.71
N GLU A 529 -21.70 1.98 -21.12
CA GLU A 529 -21.99 3.42 -21.03
C GLU A 529 -20.85 4.16 -20.29
N ARG A 530 -20.35 3.61 -19.21
CA ARG A 530 -19.23 4.17 -18.45
C ARG A 530 -17.94 4.19 -19.28
N TYR A 531 -17.63 3.11 -19.99
CA TYR A 531 -16.49 3.07 -20.91
C TYR A 531 -16.62 4.12 -22.02
N ALA A 532 -17.79 4.23 -22.64
CA ALA A 532 -18.05 5.23 -23.70
C ALA A 532 -17.91 6.67 -23.17
N TYR A 533 -18.36 6.93 -21.94
CA TYR A 533 -18.19 8.22 -21.28
C TYR A 533 -16.69 8.54 -21.09
N TYR A 534 -15.90 7.61 -20.56
CA TYR A 534 -14.47 7.82 -20.37
C TYR A 534 -13.68 7.93 -21.69
N LYS A 535 -14.09 7.17 -22.70
CA LYS A 535 -13.52 7.29 -24.04
C LYS A 535 -13.71 8.71 -24.61
N LYS A 536 -14.91 9.26 -24.45
CA LYS A 536 -15.20 10.64 -24.85
C LYS A 536 -14.41 11.69 -24.07
N LEU A 537 -14.12 11.45 -22.78
CA LEU A 537 -13.27 12.36 -21.99
C LEU A 537 -11.81 12.34 -22.44
N ALA A 538 -11.36 11.25 -23.05
CA ALA A 538 -9.99 11.10 -23.55
C ALA A 538 -9.77 11.68 -24.95
N GLU A 539 -10.83 11.99 -25.69
CA GLU A 539 -10.82 12.69 -26.99
C GLU A 539 -10.59 14.20 -26.79
#